data_f8ad36c3e9c57240f2d9ffb2e1fac4a8
#
_entry.id   f8ad36c3e9c57240f2d9ffb2e1fac4a8
#
_cell.length_a   1.000
_cell.length_b   1.000
_cell.length_c   1.000
_cell.angle_alpha   90.00
_cell.angle_beta   90.00
_cell.angle_gamma   90.00
#
_symmetry.space_group_name_H-M   'P 1'
#
loop_
_entity.id
_entity.type
_entity.pdbx_description
1 polymer ?
#
loop_
_entity_poly.entity_id
_entity_poly.type
_entity_poly.pdbx_seq_one_letter_code
_entity_poly.pdbx_strand_id
1 'polypeptide(L)'
;MKKIFEATYDGHQILVENRWFAGEKLYVNGELQDENIGLALRATLTGKLRSDSNDSKNIKVTIGGFFSIHCKIFVVYVLVPSHQMKTSN
;
A
#
# COMPACT_ATOMS: atom_id res chain seq x y z
N MET A 1 -5.03 -12.51 -11.14
CA MET A 1 -5.97 -11.74 -10.32
C MET A 1 -5.23 -10.67 -9.53
N LYS A 2 -5.81 -9.50 -9.43
CA LYS A 2 -5.15 -8.35 -8.80
C LYS A 2 -6.15 -7.62 -7.90
N LYS A 3 -5.68 -7.20 -6.73
CA LYS A 3 -6.45 -6.34 -5.82
C LYS A 3 -5.69 -5.04 -5.62
N ILE A 4 -6.41 -3.93 -5.60
CA ILE A 4 -5.84 -2.60 -5.39
C ILE A 4 -6.54 -1.96 -4.21
N PHE A 5 -5.75 -1.47 -3.27
CA PHE A 5 -6.23 -0.74 -2.10
C PHE A 5 -5.76 0.72 -2.22
N GLU A 6 -6.64 1.63 -1.89
CA GLU A 6 -6.37 3.05 -2.02
C GLU A 6 -6.63 3.78 -0.72
N ALA A 7 -5.77 4.73 -0.40
CA ALA A 7 -5.95 5.66 0.71
C ALA A 7 -5.46 7.04 0.28
N THR A 8 -6.01 8.06 0.91
CA THR A 8 -5.55 9.43 0.74
C THR A 8 -5.16 9.97 2.12
N TYR A 9 -4.00 10.56 2.20
CA TYR A 9 -3.51 11.16 3.43
C TYR A 9 -2.84 12.48 3.08
N ASP A 10 -3.35 13.57 3.67
CA ASP A 10 -2.79 14.92 3.50
C ASP A 10 -2.56 15.27 2.03
N GLY A 11 -3.55 14.96 1.17
CA GLY A 11 -3.46 15.23 -0.27
C GLY A 11 -2.63 14.24 -1.07
N HIS A 12 -2.01 13.27 -0.42
CA HIS A 12 -1.21 12.25 -1.10
C HIS A 12 -2.04 11.00 -1.36
N GLN A 13 -1.88 10.43 -2.55
CA GLN A 13 -2.52 9.18 -2.92
C GLN A 13 -1.60 8.02 -2.62
N ILE A 14 -2.11 7.04 -1.89
CA ILE A 14 -1.38 5.82 -1.57
C ILE A 14 -2.12 4.66 -2.22
N LEU A 15 -1.43 3.91 -3.07
CA LEU A 15 -1.98 2.72 -3.72
C LEU A 15 -1.15 1.50 -3.35
N VAL A 16 -1.84 0.43 -3.02
CA VAL A 16 -1.20 -0.86 -2.74
C VAL A 16 -1.80 -1.87 -3.69
N GLU A 17 -0.95 -2.49 -4.49
CA GLU A 17 -1.36 -3.51 -5.46
C GLU A 17 -0.93 -4.87 -4.96
N ASN A 18 -1.85 -5.81 -4.94
CA ASN A 18 -1.56 -7.20 -4.63
C ASN A 18 -1.89 -8.07 -5.84
N ARG A 19 -0.89 -8.80 -6.33
CA ARG A 19 -1.07 -9.82 -7.37
C ARG A 19 -0.76 -11.17 -6.75
N TRP A 20 -1.70 -12.07 -6.81
CA TRP A 20 -1.67 -13.33 -6.06
C TRP A 20 -0.35 -14.10 -6.13
N PHE A 21 0.25 -14.21 -7.28
CA PHE A 21 1.49 -14.97 -7.44
C PHE A 21 2.68 -14.11 -7.87
N ALA A 22 2.47 -12.82 -8.05
CA ALA A 22 3.50 -11.90 -8.52
C ALA A 22 3.98 -10.93 -7.44
N GLY A 23 3.29 -10.86 -6.30
CA GLY A 23 3.73 -10.05 -5.18
C GLY A 23 2.93 -8.77 -4.98
N GLU A 24 3.47 -7.86 -4.20
CA GLU A 24 2.81 -6.63 -3.79
C GLU A 24 3.64 -5.41 -4.17
N LYS A 25 2.98 -4.30 -4.45
CA LYS A 25 3.62 -3.04 -4.79
C LYS A 25 2.96 -1.89 -4.05
N LEU A 26 3.77 -0.97 -3.56
CA LEU A 26 3.32 0.29 -2.93
C LEU A 26 3.68 1.45 -3.82
N TYR A 27 2.67 2.23 -4.19
CA TYR A 27 2.84 3.46 -4.96
C TYR A 27 2.38 4.65 -4.14
N VAL A 28 3.13 5.74 -4.23
CA VAL A 28 2.75 7.01 -3.63
C VAL A 28 2.74 8.06 -4.74
N ASN A 29 1.60 8.68 -4.95
CA ASN A 29 1.39 9.67 -6.02
C ASN A 29 1.85 9.14 -7.39
N GLY A 30 1.59 7.85 -7.65
CA GLY A 30 1.94 7.21 -8.91
C GLY A 30 3.36 6.69 -9.00
N GLU A 31 4.21 6.92 -8.00
CA GLU A 31 5.58 6.42 -8.01
C GLU A 31 5.71 5.16 -7.17
N LEU A 32 6.40 4.16 -7.72
CA LEU A 32 6.69 2.93 -6.99
C LEU A 32 7.66 3.22 -5.85
N GLN A 33 7.25 2.90 -4.63
CA GLN A 33 8.07 3.12 -3.43
C GLN A 33 8.69 1.84 -2.91
N ASP A 34 7.99 0.73 -3.03
CA ASP A 34 8.46 -0.54 -2.50
C ASP A 34 7.71 -1.67 -3.17
N GLU A 35 8.33 -2.84 -3.23
CA GLU A 35 7.67 -4.02 -3.74
C GLU A 35 8.20 -5.28 -3.08
N ASN A 36 7.34 -6.28 -3.01
CA ASN A 36 7.71 -7.63 -2.60
C ASN A 36 7.37 -8.54 -3.77
N ILE A 37 8.35 -9.27 -4.25
CA ILE A 37 8.20 -10.11 -5.44
C ILE A 37 7.99 -11.56 -5.01
N GLY A 38 7.04 -12.22 -5.68
CA GLY A 38 6.77 -13.61 -5.45
C GLY A 38 5.60 -13.87 -4.53
N LEU A 39 5.40 -15.14 -4.18
CA LEU A 39 4.30 -15.57 -3.36
C LEU A 39 4.63 -15.37 -1.88
N ALA A 40 3.79 -14.62 -1.18
CA ALA A 40 3.90 -14.46 0.26
C ALA A 40 2.52 -14.39 0.87
N LEU A 41 2.36 -15.02 2.04
CA LEU A 41 1.12 -14.92 2.80
C LEU A 41 1.02 -13.60 3.55
N ARG A 42 2.16 -12.97 3.80
CA ARG A 42 2.24 -11.68 4.46
C ARG A 42 3.37 -10.88 3.85
N ALA A 43 3.17 -9.59 3.75
CA ALA A 43 4.20 -8.66 3.28
C ALA A 43 4.11 -7.37 4.07
N THR A 44 5.25 -6.72 4.24
CA THR A 44 5.34 -5.38 4.80
C THR A 44 6.05 -4.52 3.78
N LEU A 45 5.40 -3.44 3.36
CA LEU A 45 5.97 -2.49 2.42
C LEU A 45 6.17 -1.16 3.13
N THR A 46 7.21 -0.44 2.76
CA THR A 46 7.54 0.84 3.38
C THR A 46 7.76 1.90 2.32
N GLY A 47 7.48 3.13 2.68
CA GLY A 47 7.67 4.26 1.80
C GLY A 47 7.69 5.56 2.57
N LYS A 48 7.70 6.67 1.84
CA LYS A 48 7.71 8.00 2.46
C LYS A 48 6.78 8.95 1.71
N LEU A 49 6.07 9.77 2.48
CA LEU A 49 5.36 10.92 1.97
C LEU A 49 6.25 12.15 2.15
N ARG A 50 6.47 12.90 1.08
CA ARG A 50 7.24 14.13 1.14
C ARG A 50 6.30 15.32 1.06
N SER A 51 6.50 16.28 1.94
CA SER A 51 5.77 17.53 1.92
C SER A 51 6.66 18.66 1.40
N ASP A 52 6.05 19.80 1.06
CA ASP A 52 6.78 20.96 0.56
C ASP A 52 7.71 21.58 1.61
N SER A 53 7.54 21.23 2.87
CA SER A 53 8.34 21.76 3.97
C SER A 53 9.57 20.89 4.30
N ASN A 54 9.98 20.02 3.39
CA ASN A 54 11.08 19.08 3.57
C ASN A 54 10.87 18.02 4.65
N ASP A 55 9.72 17.99 5.29
CA ASP A 55 9.38 16.92 6.20
C ASP A 55 8.93 15.69 5.42
N SER A 56 9.39 14.53 5.85
CA SER A 56 8.91 13.29 5.29
C SER A 56 8.25 12.47 6.39
N LYS A 57 7.15 11.81 6.02
CA LYS A 57 6.43 10.91 6.94
C LYS A 57 6.58 9.50 6.44
N ASN A 58 6.90 8.59 7.34
CA ASN A 58 7.06 7.19 6.99
C ASN A 58 5.70 6.53 6.80
N ILE A 59 5.63 5.71 5.74
CA ILE A 59 4.47 4.87 5.45
C ILE A 59 4.87 3.43 5.72
N LYS A 60 3.97 2.70 6.38
CA LYS A 60 4.11 1.26 6.54
C LYS A 60 2.82 0.62 6.09
N VAL A 61 2.93 -0.38 5.22
CA VAL A 61 1.78 -1.13 4.73
C VAL A 61 1.95 -2.58 5.11
N THR A 62 0.95 -3.15 5.75
CA THR A 62 0.92 -4.58 6.01
C THR A 62 -0.17 -5.22 5.17
N ILE A 63 0.17 -6.30 4.49
CA ILE A 63 -0.75 -7.06 3.66
C ILE A 63 -0.67 -8.50 4.09
N GLY A 64 -1.81 -9.14 4.24
CA GLY A 64 -1.84 -10.54 4.58
C GLY A 64 -3.23 -11.12 4.47
N GLY A 65 -3.30 -12.44 4.59
CA GLY A 65 -4.56 -13.15 4.56
C GLY A 65 -4.45 -14.42 3.76
N PHE A 66 -5.24 -15.42 4.15
CA PHE A 66 -5.26 -16.70 3.48
C PHE A 66 -6.50 -16.84 2.59
N PHE A 67 -7.69 -16.58 3.14
CA PHE A 67 -8.93 -16.63 2.36
C PHE A 67 -9.34 -15.27 1.81
N SER A 68 -8.94 -14.20 2.48
CA SER A 68 -9.17 -12.85 1.99
C SER A 68 -7.95 -11.99 2.30
N ILE A 69 -7.68 -11.04 1.44
CA ILE A 69 -6.51 -10.17 1.59
C ILE A 69 -6.91 -8.96 2.44
N HIS A 70 -6.14 -8.74 3.50
CA HIS A 70 -6.28 -7.58 4.37
C HIS A 70 -5.11 -6.64 4.15
N CYS A 71 -5.40 -5.37 3.97
CA CYS A 71 -4.40 -4.34 3.76
C CYS A 71 -4.58 -3.25 4.82
N LYS A 72 -3.52 -2.94 5.55
CA LYS A 72 -3.52 -1.85 6.53
C LYS A 72 -2.41 -0.88 6.19
N ILE A 73 -2.76 0.39 6.11
CA ILE A 73 -1.85 1.47 5.74
C ILE A 73 -1.67 2.36 6.96
N PHE A 74 -0.43 2.57 7.35
CA PHE A 74 -0.06 3.42 8.49
C PHE A 74 0.81 4.57 8.00
N VAL A 75 0.51 5.77 8.46
CA VAL A 75 1.38 6.94 8.25
C VAL A 75 1.79 7.44 9.62
N VAL A 76 3.10 7.50 9.87
CA VAL A 76 3.67 7.84 11.18
C VAL A 76 3.03 7.00 12.29
N TYR A 77 2.91 5.69 12.02
CA TYR A 77 2.32 4.71 12.94
C TYR A 77 0.82 4.90 13.23
N VAL A 78 0.15 5.77 12.50
CA VAL A 78 -1.30 5.97 12.63
C VAL A 78 -2.00 5.27 11.48
N LEU A 79 -2.98 4.44 11.80
CA LEU A 79 -3.76 3.73 10.79
C LEU A 79 -4.56 4.73 9.95
N VAL A 80 -4.39 4.66 8.64
CA VAL A 80 -5.11 5.49 7.68
C VAL A 80 -6.21 4.66 7.05
N PRO A 81 -7.46 5.12 7.06
CA PRO A 81 -8.54 4.39 6.39
C PRO A 81 -8.23 4.18 4.91
N SER A 82 -8.44 2.97 4.45
CA SER A 82 -8.26 2.62 3.06
C SER A 82 -9.46 1.83 2.57
N HIS A 83 -9.60 1.75 1.27
CA HIS A 83 -10.65 0.94 0.68
C HIS A 83 -10.10 0.19 -0.52
N GLN A 84 -10.70 -0.96 -0.78
CA GLN A 84 -10.36 -1.74 -1.96
C GLN A 84 -11.05 -1.12 -3.16
N MET A 85 -10.27 -0.83 -4.20
CA MET A 85 -10.82 -0.32 -5.44
C MET A 85 -11.54 -1.43 -6.20
N LYS A 86 -12.65 -1.08 -6.84
CA LYS A 86 -13.36 -2.01 -7.69
C LYS A 86 -12.55 -2.21 -8.98
N THR A 87 -12.17 -3.44 -9.25
CA THR A 87 -11.40 -3.79 -10.45
C THR A 87 -12.26 -4.68 -11.35
N SER A 88 -11.88 -4.73 -12.63
CA SER A 88 -12.64 -5.50 -13.63
C SER A 88 -12.25 -6.97 -13.71
N ASN A 89 -11.36 -7.44 -12.87
CA ASN A 89 -10.98 -8.87 -12.88
C ASN A 89 -10.59 -9.39 -11.52
#